data_ef67643f6fc26a82aca2863c49c27725
#
_entry.id   ef67643f6fc26a82aca2863c49c27725
#
_cell.length_a   1.000
_cell.length_b   1.000
_cell.length_c   1.000
_cell.angle_alpha   90.00
_cell.angle_beta   90.00
_cell.angle_gamma   90.00
#
_symmetry.space_group_name_H-M   'P 1'
#
loop_
_entity.id
_entity.type
_entity.pdbx_description
1 polymer ?
#
loop_
_entity_poly.entity_id
_entity_poly.type
_entity_poly.pdbx_seq_one_letter_code
_entity_poly.pdbx_strand_id
1 'polypeptide(L)'
;MFEAQMGKNIEVYIDDMVVKSKIVSEHVGDLTNIFKILRGHQLRLNASKCSFGVGSGKFLGYMETHRGIEVNPNQVKAINSLQPPRNPKEVQKLTGMMAALNRFISRSADRCRPFFLLMNKWKGFEWTEECAQAFQQLKDYLSHPPIMSSPEADEVLFAYIAVAPHAVSLVLIRVDSGKQRLVYYVSKSLHEAEIRYLPLEKAILAVVHGTRKLPHYFQAHMVVILTPASIQSHTSKC
;
A
#
# COMPACT_ATOMS: atom_id res chain seq x y z
N MET A 1 -17.23 1.55 -21.85
CA MET A 1 -18.27 0.57 -21.51
C MET A 1 -18.93 0.86 -20.17
N PHE A 2 -18.20 0.94 -19.07
CA PHE A 2 -18.74 1.20 -17.72
C PHE A 2 -18.60 2.64 -17.23
N GLU A 3 -18.39 3.60 -18.11
CA GLU A 3 -18.06 5.00 -17.76
C GLU A 3 -19.07 5.63 -16.77
N ALA A 4 -20.35 5.40 -16.97
CA ALA A 4 -21.40 5.95 -16.11
C ALA A 4 -21.47 5.28 -14.71
N GLN A 5 -20.94 4.07 -14.55
CA GLN A 5 -20.95 3.24 -13.34
C GLN A 5 -19.63 3.25 -12.59
N MET A 6 -18.51 3.59 -13.27
CA MET A 6 -17.19 3.66 -12.66
C MET A 6 -17.16 4.60 -11.46
N GLY A 7 -16.58 4.13 -10.36
CA GLY A 7 -16.50 4.87 -9.11
C GLY A 7 -17.82 4.96 -8.30
N LYS A 8 -18.95 4.46 -8.84
CA LYS A 8 -20.24 4.40 -8.13
C LYS A 8 -20.45 3.00 -7.54
N ASN A 9 -20.69 2.02 -8.41
CA ASN A 9 -21.02 0.65 -8.04
C ASN A 9 -20.19 -0.42 -8.73
N ILE A 10 -19.21 -0.02 -9.58
CA ILE A 10 -18.27 -0.94 -10.20
C ILE A 10 -16.85 -0.34 -10.23
N GLU A 11 -15.88 -1.18 -9.98
CA GLU A 11 -14.46 -0.94 -10.23
C GLU A 11 -13.95 -2.01 -11.20
N VAL A 12 -13.21 -1.57 -12.22
CA VAL A 12 -12.67 -2.46 -13.27
C VAL A 12 -11.19 -2.17 -13.44
N TYR A 13 -10.40 -3.25 -13.48
CA TYR A 13 -8.99 -3.16 -13.80
C TYR A 13 -8.60 -4.36 -14.67
N ILE A 14 -8.34 -4.09 -15.96
CA ILE A 14 -8.01 -5.12 -16.97
C ILE A 14 -9.07 -6.22 -16.97
N ASP A 15 -8.78 -7.39 -16.40
CA ASP A 15 -9.65 -8.57 -16.37
C ASP A 15 -10.46 -8.70 -15.08
N ASP A 16 -10.09 -7.96 -14.04
CA ASP A 16 -10.74 -8.02 -12.72
C ASP A 16 -11.83 -6.95 -12.62
N MET A 17 -13.01 -7.31 -12.09
CA MET A 17 -14.06 -6.36 -11.77
C MET A 17 -14.68 -6.66 -10.41
N VAL A 18 -15.03 -5.60 -9.70
CA VAL A 18 -15.76 -5.64 -8.43
C VAL A 18 -17.02 -4.81 -8.56
N VAL A 19 -18.16 -5.42 -8.26
CA VAL A 19 -19.45 -4.73 -8.16
C VAL A 19 -19.79 -4.62 -6.67
N LYS A 20 -19.98 -3.38 -6.20
CA LYS A 20 -20.30 -3.08 -4.80
C LYS A 20 -21.47 -2.13 -4.75
N SER A 21 -22.31 -2.27 -3.73
CA SER A 21 -23.48 -1.40 -3.49
C SER A 21 -23.44 -0.91 -2.05
N LYS A 22 -23.80 0.35 -1.86
CA LYS A 22 -23.87 0.95 -0.52
C LYS A 22 -25.03 0.35 0.29
N ILE A 23 -26.11 0.01 -0.39
CA ILE A 23 -27.35 -0.51 0.19
C ILE A 23 -27.58 -1.93 -0.33
N VAL A 24 -27.74 -2.89 0.59
CA VAL A 24 -27.85 -4.31 0.25
C VAL A 24 -29.04 -4.60 -0.68
N SER A 25 -30.18 -3.93 -0.47
CA SER A 25 -31.39 -4.10 -1.30
C SER A 25 -31.21 -3.63 -2.75
N GLU A 26 -30.25 -2.74 -3.03
CA GLU A 26 -29.97 -2.23 -4.37
C GLU A 26 -29.01 -3.13 -5.15
N HIS A 27 -28.29 -4.01 -4.46
CA HIS A 27 -27.22 -4.81 -5.06
C HIS A 27 -27.67 -5.69 -6.24
N VAL A 28 -28.85 -6.28 -6.15
CA VAL A 28 -29.41 -7.10 -7.24
C VAL A 28 -29.74 -6.25 -8.48
N GLY A 29 -30.22 -5.01 -8.25
CA GLY A 29 -30.46 -4.05 -9.32
C GLY A 29 -29.17 -3.61 -10.00
N ASP A 30 -28.15 -3.28 -9.22
CA ASP A 30 -26.82 -2.93 -9.71
C ASP A 30 -26.20 -4.04 -10.54
N LEU A 31 -26.19 -5.29 -10.03
CA LEU A 31 -25.74 -6.46 -10.76
C LEU A 31 -26.52 -6.67 -12.07
N THR A 32 -27.84 -6.51 -12.04
CA THR A 32 -28.68 -6.64 -13.23
C THR A 32 -28.27 -5.63 -14.30
N ASN A 33 -28.01 -4.40 -13.93
CA ASN A 33 -27.56 -3.36 -14.84
C ASN A 33 -26.17 -3.67 -15.42
N ILE A 34 -25.23 -4.11 -14.59
CA ILE A 34 -23.89 -4.51 -15.05
C ILE A 34 -23.98 -5.70 -16.02
N PHE A 35 -24.80 -6.71 -15.72
CA PHE A 35 -25.00 -7.84 -16.65
C PHE A 35 -25.65 -7.45 -17.97
N LYS A 36 -26.55 -6.46 -17.99
CA LYS A 36 -27.10 -5.90 -19.25
C LYS A 36 -25.99 -5.29 -20.11
N ILE A 37 -25.08 -4.51 -19.49
CA ILE A 37 -23.95 -3.89 -20.18
C ILE A 37 -23.02 -4.97 -20.73
N LEU A 38 -22.63 -5.96 -19.92
CA LEU A 38 -21.78 -7.07 -20.36
C LEU A 38 -22.37 -7.83 -21.55
N ARG A 39 -23.66 -8.13 -21.51
CA ARG A 39 -24.39 -8.79 -22.63
C ARG A 39 -24.41 -7.93 -23.88
N GLY A 40 -24.66 -6.64 -23.75
CA GLY A 40 -24.64 -5.70 -24.88
C GLY A 40 -23.29 -5.64 -25.60
N HIS A 41 -22.20 -5.87 -24.86
CA HIS A 41 -20.84 -5.92 -25.40
C HIS A 41 -20.34 -7.36 -25.67
N GLN A 42 -21.20 -8.37 -25.58
CA GLN A 42 -20.89 -9.78 -25.82
C GLN A 42 -19.79 -10.35 -24.92
N LEU A 43 -19.57 -9.76 -23.75
CA LEU A 43 -18.59 -10.25 -22.77
C LEU A 43 -19.13 -11.41 -21.97
N ARG A 44 -18.25 -12.39 -21.73
CA ARG A 44 -18.57 -13.58 -20.93
C ARG A 44 -17.71 -13.61 -19.66
N LEU A 45 -18.38 -13.85 -18.54
CA LEU A 45 -17.70 -14.04 -17.26
C LEU A 45 -17.29 -15.50 -17.10
N ASN A 46 -16.13 -15.73 -16.48
CA ASN A 46 -15.73 -17.05 -16.05
C ASN A 46 -16.39 -17.36 -14.69
N ALA A 47 -17.48 -18.13 -14.72
CA ALA A 47 -18.27 -18.44 -13.52
C ALA A 47 -17.45 -19.09 -12.40
N SER A 48 -16.42 -19.89 -12.73
CA SER A 48 -15.56 -20.53 -11.73
C SER A 48 -14.66 -19.56 -10.96
N LYS A 49 -14.46 -18.34 -11.48
CA LYS A 49 -13.68 -17.27 -10.86
C LYS A 49 -14.55 -16.17 -10.25
N CYS A 50 -15.88 -16.24 -10.44
CA CYS A 50 -16.81 -15.26 -9.90
C CYS A 50 -17.27 -15.67 -8.49
N SER A 51 -17.38 -14.68 -7.61
CA SER A 51 -18.00 -14.84 -6.29
C SER A 51 -19.11 -13.81 -6.15
N PHE A 52 -20.29 -14.24 -5.69
CA PHE A 52 -21.48 -13.40 -5.55
C PHE A 52 -21.98 -13.43 -4.11
N GLY A 53 -22.58 -12.32 -3.64
CA GLY A 53 -23.18 -12.25 -2.31
C GLY A 53 -22.17 -12.41 -1.16
N VAL A 54 -20.91 -12.05 -1.39
CA VAL A 54 -19.83 -12.15 -0.40
C VAL A 54 -19.61 -10.81 0.29
N GLY A 55 -19.29 -10.83 1.59
CA GLY A 55 -18.98 -9.62 2.36
C GLY A 55 -17.57 -9.09 2.11
N SER A 56 -16.73 -9.83 1.36
CA SER A 56 -15.38 -9.43 0.96
C SER A 56 -14.99 -10.13 -0.34
N GLY A 57 -14.20 -9.45 -1.16
CA GLY A 57 -13.72 -9.97 -2.43
C GLY A 57 -12.21 -9.75 -2.62
N LYS A 58 -11.58 -10.63 -3.40
CA LYS A 58 -10.19 -10.44 -3.83
C LYS A 58 -10.19 -9.54 -5.07
N PHE A 59 -9.49 -8.40 -4.99
CA PHE A 59 -9.32 -7.48 -6.09
C PHE A 59 -7.87 -6.98 -6.15
N LEU A 60 -7.23 -7.04 -7.32
CA LEU A 60 -5.83 -6.64 -7.52
C LEU A 60 -4.83 -7.27 -6.52
N GLY A 61 -5.12 -8.50 -6.06
CA GLY A 61 -4.28 -9.19 -5.09
C GLY A 61 -4.53 -8.84 -3.63
N TYR A 62 -5.41 -7.88 -3.33
CA TYR A 62 -5.83 -7.46 -1.98
C TYR A 62 -7.22 -8.00 -1.66
N MET A 63 -7.62 -7.88 -0.40
CA MET A 63 -9.00 -8.14 0.02
C MET A 63 -9.72 -6.81 0.17
N GLU A 64 -10.81 -6.61 -0.55
CA GLU A 64 -11.74 -5.52 -0.34
C GLU A 64 -12.85 -6.00 0.59
N THR A 65 -13.04 -5.31 1.72
CA THR A 65 -14.00 -5.64 2.77
C THR A 65 -14.83 -4.41 3.11
N HIS A 66 -15.90 -4.57 3.89
CA HIS A 66 -16.66 -3.43 4.41
C HIS A 66 -15.84 -2.49 5.31
N ARG A 67 -14.72 -2.97 5.87
CA ARG A 67 -13.80 -2.18 6.70
C ARG A 67 -12.79 -1.38 5.88
N GLY A 68 -12.58 -1.75 4.62
CA GLY A 68 -11.59 -1.15 3.72
C GLY A 68 -10.76 -2.19 2.98
N ILE A 69 -9.55 -1.79 2.58
CA ILE A 69 -8.63 -2.64 1.82
C ILE A 69 -7.66 -3.33 2.81
N GLU A 70 -7.62 -4.64 2.74
CA GLU A 70 -6.83 -5.50 3.63
C GLU A 70 -5.82 -6.34 2.84
N VAL A 71 -4.77 -6.77 3.53
CA VAL A 71 -3.82 -7.73 2.96
C VAL A 71 -4.52 -9.06 2.73
N ASN A 72 -4.21 -9.71 1.62
CA ASN A 72 -4.70 -11.07 1.37
C ASN A 72 -4.13 -12.04 2.43
N PRO A 73 -4.99 -12.73 3.21
CA PRO A 73 -4.54 -13.65 4.27
C PRO A 73 -3.59 -14.75 3.78
N ASN A 74 -3.73 -15.19 2.52
CA ASN A 74 -2.84 -16.18 1.94
C ASN A 74 -1.41 -15.64 1.74
N GLN A 75 -1.26 -14.35 1.43
CA GLN A 75 0.06 -13.70 1.34
C GLN A 75 0.71 -13.60 2.73
N VAL A 76 -0.06 -13.25 3.75
CA VAL A 76 0.42 -13.22 5.14
C VAL A 76 0.86 -14.61 5.59
N LYS A 77 0.02 -15.64 5.36
CA LYS A 77 0.37 -17.04 5.67
C LYS A 77 1.64 -17.48 4.94
N ALA A 78 1.78 -17.12 3.65
CA ALA A 78 2.96 -17.47 2.85
C ALA A 78 4.25 -16.87 3.45
N ILE A 79 4.22 -15.61 3.94
CA ILE A 79 5.38 -14.98 4.57
C ILE A 79 5.66 -15.58 5.95
N ASN A 80 4.62 -15.80 6.76
CA ASN A 80 4.78 -16.35 8.11
C ASN A 80 5.34 -17.78 8.07
N SER A 81 5.03 -18.57 7.03
CA SER A 81 5.55 -19.92 6.85
C SER A 81 6.99 -19.98 6.29
N LEU A 82 7.54 -18.84 5.79
CA LEU A 82 8.90 -18.82 5.27
C LEU A 82 9.92 -19.12 6.39
N GLN A 83 10.90 -19.95 6.05
CA GLN A 83 12.11 -20.11 6.84
C GLN A 83 13.10 -18.99 6.54
N PRO A 84 14.04 -18.69 7.44
CA PRO A 84 15.10 -17.74 7.15
C PRO A 84 15.82 -18.10 5.84
N PRO A 85 15.99 -17.12 4.93
CA PRO A 85 16.68 -17.32 3.66
C PRO A 85 18.10 -17.88 3.83
N ARG A 86 18.45 -18.88 3.02
CA ARG A 86 19.75 -19.57 3.05
C ARG A 86 20.68 -19.16 1.90
N ASN A 87 20.14 -18.42 0.95
CA ASN A 87 20.87 -17.99 -0.25
C ASN A 87 20.26 -16.70 -0.85
N PRO A 88 20.98 -15.99 -1.74
CA PRO A 88 20.49 -14.75 -2.35
C PRO A 88 19.16 -14.90 -3.12
N LYS A 89 18.88 -16.06 -3.73
CA LYS A 89 17.63 -16.30 -4.46
C LYS A 89 16.43 -16.31 -3.52
N GLU A 90 16.59 -16.87 -2.33
CA GLU A 90 15.52 -16.86 -1.30
C GLU A 90 15.31 -15.46 -0.73
N VAL A 91 16.38 -14.65 -0.58
CA VAL A 91 16.24 -13.23 -0.23
C VAL A 91 15.51 -12.47 -1.33
N GLN A 92 15.83 -12.73 -2.59
CA GLN A 92 15.12 -12.11 -3.72
C GLN A 92 13.63 -12.47 -3.72
N LYS A 93 13.29 -13.72 -3.42
CA LYS A 93 11.89 -14.15 -3.24
C LYS A 93 11.21 -13.39 -2.11
N LEU A 94 11.86 -13.29 -0.94
CA LEU A 94 11.35 -12.54 0.20
C LEU A 94 11.12 -11.07 -0.15
N THR A 95 12.12 -10.40 -0.75
CA THR A 95 12.01 -8.98 -1.12
C THR A 95 10.94 -8.74 -2.19
N GLY A 96 10.73 -9.68 -3.11
CA GLY A 96 9.63 -9.64 -4.08
C GLY A 96 8.26 -9.70 -3.41
N MET A 97 8.09 -10.59 -2.42
CA MET A 97 6.86 -10.66 -1.62
C MET A 97 6.63 -9.38 -0.82
N MET A 98 7.71 -8.78 -0.26
CA MET A 98 7.64 -7.50 0.45
C MET A 98 7.26 -6.34 -0.47
N ALA A 99 7.80 -6.32 -1.70
CA ALA A 99 7.46 -5.32 -2.69
C ALA A 99 5.97 -5.34 -3.05
N ALA A 100 5.36 -6.53 -3.14
CA ALA A 100 3.93 -6.68 -3.38
C ALA A 100 3.06 -6.16 -2.21
N LEU A 101 3.60 -6.16 -0.99
CA LEU A 101 2.90 -5.72 0.24
C LEU A 101 3.35 -4.35 0.74
N ASN A 102 4.22 -3.63 0.02
CA ASN A 102 4.87 -2.42 0.48
C ASN A 102 3.88 -1.32 0.93
N ARG A 103 2.71 -1.24 0.29
CA ARG A 103 1.65 -0.28 0.63
C ARG A 103 1.05 -0.50 2.03
N PHE A 104 1.14 -1.71 2.58
CA PHE A 104 0.67 -2.06 3.92
C PHE A 104 1.76 -2.00 4.97
N ILE A 105 3.02 -1.84 4.58
CA ILE A 105 4.17 -1.86 5.49
C ILE A 105 4.64 -0.44 5.73
N SER A 106 4.41 0.05 6.95
CA SER A 106 4.96 1.34 7.37
C SER A 106 6.49 1.31 7.30
N ARG A 107 7.11 2.37 6.73
CA ARG A 107 8.57 2.50 6.62
C ARG A 107 9.22 1.26 5.96
N SER A 108 8.58 0.72 4.91
CA SER A 108 9.01 -0.53 4.27
C SER A 108 10.48 -0.50 3.82
N ALA A 109 10.96 0.61 3.27
CA ALA A 109 12.34 0.76 2.84
C ALA A 109 13.36 0.64 3.97
N ASP A 110 13.02 1.14 5.17
CA ASP A 110 13.84 1.07 6.36
C ASP A 110 13.80 -0.33 6.99
N ARG A 111 12.60 -0.89 7.17
CA ARG A 111 12.40 -2.24 7.71
C ARG A 111 13.03 -3.35 6.87
N CYS A 112 12.98 -3.22 5.55
CA CYS A 112 13.52 -4.22 4.62
C CYS A 112 14.98 -3.97 4.22
N ARG A 113 15.60 -2.90 4.73
CA ARG A 113 16.98 -2.54 4.41
C ARG A 113 17.99 -3.69 4.62
N PRO A 114 17.97 -4.45 5.73
CA PRO A 114 18.90 -5.56 5.93
C PRO A 114 18.85 -6.58 4.78
N PHE A 115 17.66 -6.87 4.24
CA PHE A 115 17.50 -7.81 3.13
C PHE A 115 18.04 -7.25 1.81
N PHE A 116 17.83 -5.96 1.54
CA PHE A 116 18.36 -5.31 0.33
C PHE A 116 19.89 -5.27 0.34
N LEU A 117 20.52 -5.10 1.51
CA LEU A 117 21.96 -5.15 1.64
C LEU A 117 22.52 -6.55 1.34
N LEU A 118 21.80 -7.61 1.67
CA LEU A 118 22.20 -8.98 1.33
C LEU A 118 22.12 -9.27 -0.17
N MET A 119 21.18 -8.67 -0.89
CA MET A 119 21.04 -8.86 -2.34
C MET A 119 22.26 -8.35 -3.11
N ASN A 120 22.96 -7.34 -2.60
CA ASN A 120 24.15 -6.76 -3.23
C ASN A 120 25.44 -7.54 -2.92
N LYS A 121 25.40 -8.51 -1.98
CA LYS A 121 26.54 -9.33 -1.59
C LYS A 121 26.49 -10.71 -2.27
N TRP A 122 26.90 -10.79 -3.53
CA TRP A 122 26.92 -12.07 -4.27
C TRP A 122 28.00 -13.05 -3.77
N LYS A 123 29.08 -12.54 -3.17
CA LYS A 123 30.15 -13.35 -2.56
C LYS A 123 30.06 -13.22 -1.04
N GLY A 124 29.94 -14.35 -0.33
CA GLY A 124 29.86 -14.36 1.11
C GLY A 124 28.47 -14.05 1.66
N PHE A 125 27.45 -14.75 1.14
CA PHE A 125 26.10 -14.69 1.73
C PHE A 125 26.14 -15.16 3.19
N GLU A 126 25.67 -14.30 4.10
CA GLU A 126 25.54 -14.60 5.51
C GLU A 126 24.22 -13.99 6.01
N TRP A 127 23.37 -14.85 6.59
CA TRP A 127 22.13 -14.41 7.25
C TRP A 127 22.48 -13.93 8.65
N THR A 128 22.65 -12.61 8.79
CA THR A 128 23.08 -11.98 10.05
C THR A 128 21.98 -11.93 11.08
N GLU A 129 22.33 -11.69 12.35
CA GLU A 129 21.39 -11.48 13.44
C GLU A 129 20.46 -10.27 13.17
N GLU A 130 20.97 -9.21 12.57
CA GLU A 130 20.17 -8.05 12.14
C GLU A 130 19.07 -8.47 11.14
N CYS A 131 19.40 -9.35 10.20
CA CYS A 131 18.42 -9.89 9.26
C CYS A 131 17.38 -10.78 9.96
N ALA A 132 17.81 -11.59 10.92
CA ALA A 132 16.90 -12.47 11.68
C ALA A 132 15.90 -11.65 12.49
N GLN A 133 16.35 -10.60 13.17
CA GLN A 133 15.51 -9.69 13.93
C GLN A 133 14.54 -8.92 13.02
N ALA A 134 15.03 -8.35 11.91
CA ALA A 134 14.20 -7.66 10.93
C ALA A 134 13.14 -8.59 10.33
N PHE A 135 13.49 -9.85 10.08
CA PHE A 135 12.57 -10.84 9.53
C PHE A 135 11.47 -11.21 10.54
N GLN A 136 11.81 -11.40 11.80
CA GLN A 136 10.83 -11.66 12.85
C GLN A 136 9.90 -10.46 13.06
N GLN A 137 10.45 -9.25 13.18
CA GLN A 137 9.65 -8.02 13.30
C GLN A 137 8.69 -7.82 12.12
N LEU A 138 9.09 -8.22 10.93
CA LEU A 138 8.25 -8.15 9.75
C LEU A 138 7.09 -9.15 9.80
N LYS A 139 7.34 -10.39 10.24
CA LYS A 139 6.29 -11.40 10.45
C LYS A 139 5.28 -10.94 11.51
N ASP A 140 5.77 -10.43 12.63
CA ASP A 140 4.93 -9.94 13.73
C ASP A 140 4.07 -8.77 13.26
N TYR A 141 4.65 -7.83 12.50
CA TYR A 141 3.92 -6.71 11.91
C TYR A 141 2.82 -7.17 10.93
N LEU A 142 3.13 -8.13 10.05
CA LEU A 142 2.19 -8.65 9.06
C LEU A 142 1.14 -9.59 9.67
N SER A 143 1.33 -10.06 10.90
CA SER A 143 0.30 -10.82 11.62
C SER A 143 -0.91 -9.94 12.00
N HIS A 144 -0.70 -8.61 12.12
CA HIS A 144 -1.73 -7.61 12.39
C HIS A 144 -1.61 -6.44 11.40
N PRO A 145 -1.83 -6.67 10.10
CA PRO A 145 -1.63 -5.65 9.09
C PRO A 145 -2.67 -4.54 9.24
N PRO A 146 -2.31 -3.29 8.93
CA PRO A 146 -3.27 -2.20 8.96
C PRO A 146 -4.35 -2.36 7.89
N ILE A 147 -5.54 -1.86 8.19
CA ILE A 147 -6.63 -1.72 7.25
C ILE A 147 -6.49 -0.35 6.59
N MET A 148 -6.53 -0.31 5.27
CA MET A 148 -6.50 0.93 4.50
C MET A 148 -7.91 1.34 4.12
N SER A 149 -8.17 2.65 4.08
CA SER A 149 -9.45 3.21 3.66
C SER A 149 -9.29 4.08 2.42
N SER A 150 -10.24 4.01 1.51
CA SER A 150 -10.31 4.96 0.40
C SER A 150 -10.83 6.31 0.90
N PRO A 151 -10.24 7.43 0.47
CA PRO A 151 -10.80 8.75 0.78
C PRO A 151 -12.09 8.99 0.00
N GLU A 152 -12.92 9.89 0.51
CA GLU A 152 -14.12 10.37 -0.18
C GLU A 152 -13.76 11.55 -1.09
N ALA A 153 -14.62 11.87 -2.06
CA ALA A 153 -14.40 13.01 -2.93
C ALA A 153 -14.26 14.31 -2.11
N ASP A 154 -13.35 15.19 -2.54
CA ASP A 154 -13.07 16.49 -1.92
C ASP A 154 -12.60 16.46 -0.45
N GLU A 155 -12.27 15.28 0.08
CA GLU A 155 -11.77 15.14 1.44
C GLU A 155 -10.35 15.66 1.57
N VAL A 156 -10.05 16.36 2.68
CA VAL A 156 -8.69 16.79 3.01
C VAL A 156 -7.90 15.62 3.58
N LEU A 157 -6.75 15.35 2.99
CA LEU A 157 -5.83 14.31 3.46
C LEU A 157 -4.66 14.91 4.22
N PHE A 158 -4.07 14.13 5.10
CA PHE A 158 -2.90 14.52 5.88
C PHE A 158 -1.74 13.58 5.56
N ALA A 159 -0.57 14.14 5.30
CA ALA A 159 0.65 13.39 5.02
C ALA A 159 1.65 13.57 6.16
N TYR A 160 1.93 12.51 6.93
CA TYR A 160 3.01 12.47 7.90
C TYR A 160 4.29 11.99 7.24
N ILE A 161 5.39 12.67 7.54
CA ILE A 161 6.70 12.35 7.00
C ILE A 161 7.56 11.73 8.11
N ALA A 162 8.30 10.69 7.76
CA ALA A 162 9.35 10.13 8.61
C ALA A 162 10.67 10.11 7.85
N VAL A 163 11.70 10.62 8.50
CA VAL A 163 13.09 10.66 7.99
C VAL A 163 13.94 9.72 8.83
N ALA A 164 14.64 8.81 8.16
CA ALA A 164 15.62 7.91 8.74
C ALA A 164 16.99 8.13 8.08
N PRO A 165 18.09 7.62 8.64
CA PRO A 165 19.41 7.77 8.05
C PRO A 165 19.48 7.33 6.59
N HIS A 166 18.85 6.21 6.24
CA HIS A 166 18.94 5.55 4.94
C HIS A 166 17.61 5.44 4.19
N ALA A 167 16.54 6.00 4.73
CA ALA A 167 15.22 5.92 4.11
C ALA A 167 14.37 7.13 4.46
N VAL A 168 13.42 7.43 3.59
CA VAL A 168 12.34 8.39 3.86
C VAL A 168 11.00 7.70 3.64
N SER A 169 9.99 8.13 4.38
CA SER A 169 8.65 7.57 4.28
C SER A 169 7.60 8.65 4.41
N LEU A 170 6.47 8.43 3.77
CA LEU A 170 5.28 9.26 3.88
C LEU A 170 4.09 8.32 4.15
N VAL A 171 3.26 8.70 5.10
CA VAL A 171 1.97 8.06 5.30
C VAL A 171 0.85 9.05 5.00
N LEU A 172 -0.06 8.64 4.14
CA LEU A 172 -1.26 9.39 3.81
C LEU A 172 -2.40 8.88 4.67
N ILE A 173 -3.08 9.77 5.36
CA ILE A 173 -4.24 9.47 6.21
C ILE A 173 -5.42 10.37 5.89
N ARG A 174 -6.61 9.90 6.20
CA ARG A 174 -7.85 10.69 6.29
C ARG A 174 -8.30 10.80 7.74
N VAL A 175 -9.16 11.76 8.03
CA VAL A 175 -9.78 11.89 9.35
C VAL A 175 -11.29 11.66 9.21
N ASP A 176 -11.75 10.56 9.78
CA ASP A 176 -13.16 10.19 9.79
C ASP A 176 -13.69 10.22 11.21
N SER A 177 -14.66 11.10 11.48
CA SER A 177 -15.28 11.27 12.80
C SER A 177 -14.23 11.45 13.93
N GLY A 178 -13.18 12.24 13.68
CA GLY A 178 -12.08 12.49 14.61
C GLY A 178 -11.06 11.34 14.75
N LYS A 179 -11.22 10.24 14.00
CA LYS A 179 -10.30 9.11 13.98
C LYS A 179 -9.45 9.14 12.73
N GLN A 180 -8.15 8.94 12.90
CA GLN A 180 -7.22 8.80 11.78
C GLN A 180 -7.39 7.42 11.12
N ARG A 181 -7.58 7.42 9.79
CA ARG A 181 -7.68 6.23 8.96
C ARG A 181 -6.53 6.22 7.97
N LEU A 182 -5.84 5.09 7.87
CA LEU A 182 -4.77 4.92 6.92
C LEU A 182 -5.30 4.91 5.49
N VAL A 183 -4.69 5.72 4.61
CA VAL A 183 -4.96 5.69 3.16
C VAL A 183 -3.83 4.97 2.43
N TYR A 184 -2.56 5.35 2.67
CA TYR A 184 -1.43 4.73 1.97
C TYR A 184 -0.10 4.93 2.69
N TYR A 185 0.80 3.95 2.55
CA TYR A 185 2.22 4.09 2.90
C TYR A 185 3.08 4.21 1.65
N VAL A 186 4.02 5.16 1.67
CA VAL A 186 5.09 5.26 0.67
C VAL A 186 6.42 5.29 1.40
N SER A 187 7.40 4.56 0.88
CA SER A 187 8.74 4.55 1.45
C SER A 187 9.78 4.46 0.33
N LYS A 188 10.93 5.09 0.54
CA LYS A 188 12.06 5.13 -0.41
C LYS A 188 13.37 4.93 0.33
N SER A 189 14.18 3.98 -0.14
CA SER A 189 15.59 3.90 0.25
C SER A 189 16.36 5.05 -0.39
N LEU A 190 17.25 5.67 0.38
CA LEU A 190 18.10 6.76 -0.08
C LEU A 190 19.32 6.21 -0.82
N HIS A 191 19.66 6.81 -1.95
CA HIS A 191 20.91 6.58 -2.65
C HIS A 191 22.08 7.24 -1.88
N GLU A 192 23.32 6.85 -2.20
CA GLU A 192 24.53 7.33 -1.49
C GLU A 192 24.62 8.87 -1.41
N ALA A 193 24.25 9.57 -2.48
CA ALA A 193 24.21 11.03 -2.48
C ALA A 193 23.11 11.59 -1.56
N GLU A 194 21.94 10.97 -1.57
CA GLU A 194 20.77 11.39 -0.80
C GLU A 194 20.92 11.12 0.71
N ILE A 195 21.76 10.15 1.09
CA ILE A 195 22.08 9.88 2.51
C ILE A 195 22.70 11.10 3.19
N ARG A 196 23.45 11.89 2.42
CA ARG A 196 24.16 13.10 2.90
C ARG A 196 23.26 14.36 2.99
N TYR A 197 22.03 14.28 2.51
CA TYR A 197 21.07 15.37 2.59
C TYR A 197 20.74 15.73 4.03
N LEU A 198 20.50 17.02 4.26
CA LEU A 198 20.01 17.53 5.54
C LEU A 198 18.61 16.93 5.85
N PRO A 199 18.21 16.87 7.13
CA PRO A 199 16.90 16.35 7.51
C PRO A 199 15.74 17.01 6.77
N LEU A 200 15.80 18.33 6.55
CA LEU A 200 14.79 19.07 5.80
C LEU A 200 14.76 18.65 4.30
N GLU A 201 15.93 18.51 3.69
CA GLU A 201 16.02 18.07 2.28
C GLU A 201 15.48 16.65 2.11
N LYS A 202 15.76 15.74 3.07
CA LYS A 202 15.18 14.40 3.09
C LYS A 202 13.66 14.44 3.26
N ALA A 203 13.13 15.35 4.07
CA ALA A 203 11.69 15.53 4.24
C ALA A 203 11.05 16.01 2.93
N ILE A 204 11.65 16.99 2.25
CA ILE A 204 11.20 17.44 0.93
C ILE A 204 11.26 16.29 -0.09
N LEU A 205 12.33 15.50 -0.07
CA LEU A 205 12.45 14.33 -0.94
C LEU A 205 11.34 13.30 -0.69
N ALA A 206 10.92 13.11 0.58
CA ALA A 206 9.79 12.24 0.91
C ALA A 206 8.48 12.74 0.27
N VAL A 207 8.22 14.06 0.30
CA VAL A 207 7.05 14.66 -0.35
C VAL A 207 7.11 14.47 -1.86
N VAL A 208 8.23 14.84 -2.50
CA VAL A 208 8.43 14.68 -3.95
C VAL A 208 8.27 13.23 -4.38
N HIS A 209 8.80 12.28 -3.59
CA HIS A 209 8.61 10.87 -3.88
C HIS A 209 7.15 10.44 -3.72
N GLY A 210 6.47 10.90 -2.66
CA GLY A 210 5.05 10.66 -2.41
C GLY A 210 4.17 11.16 -3.53
N THR A 211 4.34 12.39 -3.98
CA THR A 211 3.56 12.99 -5.09
C THR A 211 3.75 12.22 -6.39
N ARG A 212 4.96 11.76 -6.69
CA ARG A 212 5.24 10.95 -7.89
C ARG A 212 4.66 9.54 -7.81
N LYS A 213 4.58 8.96 -6.63
CA LYS A 213 4.03 7.61 -6.42
C LYS A 213 2.51 7.59 -6.30
N LEU A 214 1.92 8.66 -5.82
CA LEU A 214 0.50 8.78 -5.54
C LEU A 214 -0.13 10.00 -6.26
N PRO A 215 0.11 10.19 -7.57
CA PRO A 215 -0.36 11.40 -8.28
C PRO A 215 -1.87 11.59 -8.15
N HIS A 216 -2.65 10.49 -8.18
CA HIS A 216 -4.12 10.57 -8.12
C HIS A 216 -4.62 11.19 -6.81
N TYR A 217 -3.99 10.88 -5.68
CA TYR A 217 -4.38 11.48 -4.39
C TYR A 217 -4.02 12.95 -4.31
N PHE A 218 -2.82 13.34 -4.78
CA PHE A 218 -2.36 14.74 -4.74
C PHE A 218 -3.04 15.63 -5.78
N GLN A 219 -3.62 15.07 -6.83
CA GLN A 219 -4.40 15.82 -7.84
C GLN A 219 -5.86 15.95 -7.44
N ALA A 220 -6.45 14.91 -6.81
CA ALA A 220 -7.87 14.88 -6.47
C ALA A 220 -8.19 15.46 -5.09
N HIS A 221 -7.21 15.61 -4.21
CA HIS A 221 -7.42 16.02 -2.82
C HIS A 221 -6.45 17.12 -2.40
N MET A 222 -6.91 17.98 -1.50
CA MET A 222 -6.00 18.85 -0.75
C MET A 222 -5.22 17.99 0.25
N VAL A 223 -3.88 18.07 0.20
CA VAL A 223 -3.00 17.30 1.09
C VAL A 223 -2.22 18.24 2.00
N VAL A 224 -2.47 18.15 3.30
CA VAL A 224 -1.75 18.89 4.33
C VAL A 224 -0.52 18.11 4.76
N ILE A 225 0.66 18.67 4.59
CA ILE A 225 1.93 18.04 4.98
C ILE A 225 2.23 18.34 6.44
N LEU A 226 2.42 17.30 7.24
CA LEU A 226 2.77 17.37 8.65
C LEU A 226 4.22 16.90 8.84
N THR A 227 5.07 17.82 9.29
CA THR A 227 6.49 17.55 9.55
C THR A 227 6.75 17.39 11.04
N PRO A 228 7.71 16.54 11.45
CA PRO A 228 8.15 16.47 12.84
C PRO A 228 8.66 17.84 13.35
N ALA A 229 8.39 18.17 14.60
CA ALA A 229 8.80 19.43 15.21
C ALA A 229 10.34 19.68 15.16
N SER A 230 11.13 18.62 15.13
CA SER A 230 12.60 18.69 14.98
C SER A 230 13.06 19.29 13.64
N ILE A 231 12.21 19.24 12.60
CA ILE A 231 12.51 19.84 11.29
C ILE A 231 12.09 21.31 11.26
N GLN A 232 11.03 21.69 12.01
CA GLN A 232 10.54 23.07 12.09
C GLN A 232 11.52 24.02 12.79
N SER A 233 12.32 23.52 13.73
CA SER A 233 13.27 24.35 14.48
C SER A 233 14.47 24.87 13.66
N HIS A 234 14.70 24.32 12.44
CA HIS A 234 15.79 24.76 11.56
C HIS A 234 15.36 25.82 10.53
N THR A 235 14.06 26.05 10.36
CA THR A 235 13.54 27.06 9.42
C THR A 235 13.39 28.46 10.04
N SER A 236 13.48 28.59 11.36
CA SER A 236 13.35 29.87 12.07
C SER A 236 14.68 30.62 12.30
N LYS A 237 15.78 30.20 11.63
CA LYS A 237 17.11 30.85 11.73
C LYS A 237 17.68 31.25 10.35
N CYS A 238 16.81 31.57 9.39
CA CYS A 238 17.22 32.26 8.16
C CYS A 238 16.57 33.62 8.08
#